data_75c684e9d20336d577733e0938ce361a
#
_entry.id   75c684e9d20336d577733e0938ce361a
#
_cell.length_a   1.000
_cell.length_b   1.000
_cell.length_c   1.000
_cell.angle_alpha   90.00
_cell.angle_beta   90.00
_cell.angle_gamma   90.00
#
_symmetry.space_group_name_H-M   'P 1'
#
loop_
_entity.id
_entity.type
_entity.pdbx_description
1 polymer ?
#
loop_
_entity_poly.entity_id
_entity_poly.type
_entity_poly.pdbx_seq_one_letter_code
_entity_poly.pdbx_strand_id
1 'polypeptide(L)'
;MHLKARGMTYADVARALDISEATVKRIFAVKNCTVERLDSLCELVQVDLAELARGMPRESRLINRLTQEQEEELMSDPALLLVAVSTLQQLRAEDIVETYKLTDAQCLQLLLRLERIGILELHEKNRIRLRISRTFSWIPDGPIMRYVRSQTPDFFDHSFGGKGELMRLISVRVCAEAQVALLRQIEQIAREYSEQHNADARLPLEQRQPVSVLLAVRSWEPALFKALRRDEK
;
A
#
# COMPACT_ATOMS: atom_id res chain seq x y z
N MET A 1 24.64 9.85 -9.61
CA MET A 1 25.75 10.60 -8.96
C MET A 1 26.96 9.70 -8.74
N HIS A 2 26.82 8.47 -8.23
CA HIS A 2 27.92 7.56 -7.87
C HIS A 2 28.80 7.12 -9.06
N LEU A 3 28.25 6.85 -10.26
CA LEU A 3 29.03 6.50 -11.45
C LEU A 3 30.00 7.64 -11.86
N LYS A 4 29.51 8.88 -11.90
CA LYS A 4 30.36 10.04 -12.20
C LYS A 4 31.45 10.28 -11.16
N ALA A 5 31.15 10.04 -9.89
CA ALA A 5 32.12 10.20 -8.81
C ALA A 5 33.28 9.17 -8.91
N ARG A 6 33.06 8.06 -9.59
CA ARG A 6 34.08 7.02 -9.84
C ARG A 6 34.66 7.06 -11.27
N GLY A 7 34.30 8.07 -12.06
CA GLY A 7 34.79 8.22 -13.43
C GLY A 7 34.29 7.14 -14.39
N MET A 8 33.25 6.39 -14.03
CA MET A 8 32.71 5.30 -14.83
C MET A 8 31.76 5.82 -15.91
N THR A 9 31.93 5.30 -17.12
CA THR A 9 31.04 5.55 -18.26
C THR A 9 29.97 4.47 -18.39
N TYR A 10 28.94 4.72 -19.18
CA TYR A 10 27.93 3.68 -19.49
C TYR A 10 28.54 2.49 -20.25
N ALA A 11 29.60 2.68 -21.01
CA ALA A 11 30.34 1.61 -21.66
C ALA A 11 31.06 0.70 -20.65
N ASP A 12 31.59 1.27 -19.56
CA ASP A 12 32.23 0.49 -18.49
C ASP A 12 31.19 -0.35 -17.71
N VAL A 13 30.04 0.24 -17.42
CA VAL A 13 28.91 -0.46 -16.80
C VAL A 13 28.40 -1.59 -17.71
N ALA A 14 28.25 -1.33 -18.99
CA ALA A 14 27.82 -2.32 -19.99
C ALA A 14 28.77 -3.53 -20.03
N ARG A 15 30.07 -3.26 -20.01
CA ARG A 15 31.11 -4.31 -20.00
C ARG A 15 31.11 -5.12 -18.69
N ALA A 16 30.95 -4.43 -17.55
CA ALA A 16 30.95 -5.08 -16.24
C ALA A 16 29.71 -5.97 -15.99
N LEU A 17 28.56 -5.60 -16.55
CA LEU A 17 27.30 -6.33 -16.39
C LEU A 17 26.97 -7.28 -17.57
N ASP A 18 27.87 -7.40 -18.54
CA ASP A 18 27.68 -8.18 -19.77
C ASP A 18 26.36 -7.84 -20.51
N ILE A 19 26.08 -6.56 -20.67
CA ILE A 19 24.91 -6.05 -21.39
C ILE A 19 25.32 -4.94 -22.37
N SER A 20 24.43 -4.64 -23.34
CA SER A 20 24.69 -3.55 -24.28
C SER A 20 24.62 -2.16 -23.61
N GLU A 21 25.43 -1.20 -24.10
CA GLU A 21 25.38 0.18 -23.65
C GLU A 21 23.98 0.82 -23.85
N ALA A 22 23.26 0.41 -24.89
CA ALA A 22 21.89 0.81 -25.13
C ALA A 22 20.96 0.33 -24.00
N THR A 23 21.18 -0.89 -23.48
CA THR A 23 20.43 -1.41 -22.32
C THR A 23 20.74 -0.61 -21.07
N VAL A 24 22.00 -0.25 -20.82
CA VAL A 24 22.39 0.61 -19.70
C VAL A 24 21.69 1.95 -19.78
N LYS A 25 21.76 2.62 -20.94
CA LYS A 25 21.06 3.92 -21.17
C LYS A 25 19.57 3.80 -20.91
N ARG A 26 18.93 2.70 -21.35
CA ARG A 26 17.50 2.46 -21.11
C ARG A 26 17.18 2.29 -19.63
N ILE A 27 17.99 1.54 -18.87
CA ILE A 27 17.83 1.36 -17.43
C ILE A 27 17.82 2.72 -16.70
N PHE A 28 18.79 3.58 -17.01
CA PHE A 28 18.90 4.89 -16.38
C PHE A 28 17.84 5.89 -16.87
N ALA A 29 17.40 5.80 -18.11
CA ALA A 29 16.35 6.68 -18.68
C ALA A 29 14.96 6.31 -18.16
N VAL A 30 14.62 5.02 -18.16
CA VAL A 30 13.29 4.50 -17.73
C VAL A 30 13.23 4.32 -16.21
N LYS A 31 14.38 4.32 -15.52
CA LYS A 31 14.51 4.07 -14.07
C LYS A 31 13.83 2.74 -13.64
N ASN A 32 13.97 1.71 -14.47
CA ASN A 32 13.41 0.39 -14.23
C ASN A 32 14.45 -0.69 -14.49
N CYS A 33 14.74 -1.50 -13.47
CA CYS A 33 15.61 -2.67 -13.56
C CYS A 33 15.19 -3.71 -12.51
N THR A 34 15.64 -4.96 -12.68
CA THR A 34 15.43 -5.99 -11.66
C THR A 34 16.29 -5.71 -10.42
N VAL A 35 15.91 -6.29 -9.28
CA VAL A 35 16.67 -6.13 -8.02
C VAL A 35 18.07 -6.70 -8.15
N GLU A 36 18.23 -7.86 -8.81
CA GLU A 36 19.53 -8.46 -9.05
C GLU A 36 20.45 -7.53 -9.86
N ARG A 37 19.89 -6.85 -10.85
CA ARG A 37 20.64 -5.90 -11.69
C ARG A 37 20.99 -4.61 -10.94
N LEU A 38 20.11 -4.20 -10.03
CA LEU A 38 20.38 -3.07 -9.13
C LEU A 38 21.49 -3.42 -8.15
N ASP A 39 21.48 -4.64 -7.61
CA ASP A 39 22.49 -5.15 -6.69
C ASP A 39 23.87 -5.21 -7.37
N SER A 40 23.95 -5.80 -8.57
CA SER A 40 25.17 -5.80 -9.39
C SER A 40 25.67 -4.38 -9.72
N LEU A 41 24.78 -3.43 -9.95
CA LEU A 41 25.16 -2.00 -10.13
C LEU A 41 25.70 -1.40 -8.83
N CYS A 42 25.14 -1.75 -7.68
CA CYS A 42 25.59 -1.30 -6.37
C CYS A 42 26.97 -1.89 -6.04
N GLU A 43 27.18 -3.17 -6.27
CA GLU A 43 28.49 -3.82 -6.14
C GLU A 43 29.56 -3.13 -7.01
N LEU A 44 29.23 -2.85 -8.27
CA LEU A 44 30.15 -2.19 -9.21
C LEU A 44 30.60 -0.82 -8.71
N VAL A 45 29.71 -0.07 -8.06
CA VAL A 45 30.04 1.23 -7.47
C VAL A 45 30.40 1.12 -5.98
N GLN A 46 30.54 -0.09 -5.44
CA GLN A 46 30.88 -0.37 -4.04
C GLN A 46 30.00 0.41 -3.04
N VAL A 47 28.72 0.44 -3.30
CA VAL A 47 27.70 1.08 -2.45
C VAL A 47 26.71 -0.01 -2.05
N ASP A 48 26.46 -0.17 -0.75
CA ASP A 48 25.43 -1.08 -0.26
C ASP A 48 24.05 -0.57 -0.67
N LEU A 49 23.17 -1.47 -1.06
CA LEU A 49 21.76 -1.15 -1.37
C LEU A 49 21.07 -0.42 -0.23
N ALA A 50 21.39 -0.76 1.02
CA ALA A 50 20.91 -0.06 2.21
C ALA A 50 21.50 1.35 2.34
N GLU A 51 22.75 1.56 1.90
CA GLU A 51 23.39 2.88 1.84
C GLU A 51 22.76 3.75 0.76
N LEU A 52 22.51 3.16 -0.42
CA LEU A 52 21.78 3.84 -1.50
C LEU A 52 20.39 4.27 -1.04
N ALA A 53 19.66 3.40 -0.34
CA ALA A 53 18.36 3.71 0.23
C ALA A 53 18.43 4.79 1.33
N ARG A 54 19.49 4.82 2.13
CA ARG A 54 19.75 5.88 3.13
C ARG A 54 20.11 7.22 2.50
N GLY A 55 20.80 7.19 1.37
CA GLY A 55 21.20 8.39 0.61
C GLY A 55 20.07 9.01 -0.22
N MET A 56 18.91 8.35 -0.35
CA MET A 56 17.73 8.96 -0.98
C MET A 56 17.22 10.12 -0.11
N PRO A 57 16.88 11.29 -0.71
CA PRO A 57 16.27 12.37 0.03
C PRO A 57 15.07 11.86 0.84
N ARG A 58 14.92 12.32 2.07
CA ARG A 58 13.78 11.94 2.94
C ARG A 58 12.43 12.16 2.25
N GLU A 59 12.36 13.16 1.39
CA GLU A 59 11.20 13.53 0.58
C GLU A 59 10.79 12.48 -0.47
N SER A 60 11.69 11.58 -0.87
CA SER A 60 11.39 10.51 -1.85
C SER A 60 11.13 9.14 -1.22
N ARG A 61 11.17 9.02 0.10
CA ARG A 61 10.85 7.75 0.78
C ARG A 61 9.34 7.58 0.89
N LEU A 62 8.84 6.54 0.24
CA LEU A 62 7.45 6.12 0.42
C LEU A 62 7.25 5.57 1.83
N ILE A 63 6.12 5.90 2.43
CA ILE A 63 5.73 5.47 3.77
C ILE A 63 5.15 4.05 3.69
N ASN A 64 5.72 3.13 4.45
CA ASN A 64 5.21 1.76 4.58
C ASN A 64 4.21 1.61 5.72
N ARG A 65 4.30 2.48 6.73
CA ARG A 65 3.44 2.50 7.91
C ARG A 65 3.46 3.89 8.54
N LEU A 66 2.34 4.33 9.06
CA LEU A 66 2.24 5.52 9.88
C LEU A 66 2.75 5.26 11.30
N THR A 67 3.06 6.32 12.04
CA THR A 67 3.25 6.25 13.49
C THR A 67 1.88 6.21 14.19
N GLN A 68 1.88 5.87 15.47
CA GLN A 68 0.65 5.86 16.25
C GLN A 68 0.01 7.25 16.30
N GLU A 69 0.82 8.30 16.51
CA GLU A 69 0.36 9.69 16.56
C GLU A 69 -0.26 10.14 15.23
N GLN A 70 0.29 9.68 14.10
CA GLN A 70 -0.27 9.97 12.78
C GLN A 70 -1.62 9.27 12.58
N GLU A 71 -1.76 8.00 13.02
CA GLU A 71 -3.06 7.31 12.98
C GLU A 71 -4.09 7.95 13.94
N GLU A 72 -3.66 8.41 15.13
CA GLU A 72 -4.51 9.12 16.08
C GLU A 72 -4.96 10.47 15.51
N GLU A 73 -4.08 11.19 14.82
CA GLU A 73 -4.47 12.43 14.14
C GLU A 73 -5.50 12.18 13.03
N LEU A 74 -5.34 11.12 12.24
CA LEU A 74 -6.34 10.73 11.24
C LEU A 74 -7.71 10.41 11.87
N MET A 75 -7.68 9.77 13.04
CA MET A 75 -8.90 9.39 13.77
C MET A 75 -9.53 10.53 14.54
N SER A 76 -8.84 11.66 14.73
CA SER A 76 -9.35 12.81 15.47
C SER A 76 -10.50 13.55 14.75
N ASP A 77 -10.64 13.33 13.44
CA ASP A 77 -11.59 14.01 12.59
C ASP A 77 -12.12 13.06 11.49
N PRO A 78 -13.41 12.68 11.54
CA PRO A 78 -14.00 11.80 10.53
C PRO A 78 -13.84 12.31 9.09
N ALA A 79 -13.86 13.64 8.88
CA ALA A 79 -13.67 14.23 7.56
C ALA A 79 -12.22 14.08 7.09
N LEU A 80 -11.23 14.15 8.00
CA LEU A 80 -9.84 13.91 7.68
C LEU A 80 -9.62 12.44 7.28
N LEU A 81 -10.19 11.50 8.02
CA LEU A 81 -10.14 10.08 7.68
C LEU A 81 -10.81 9.80 6.33
N LEU A 82 -11.98 10.40 6.09
CA LEU A 82 -12.69 10.30 4.81
C LEU A 82 -11.78 10.74 3.65
N VAL A 83 -11.20 11.95 3.74
CA VAL A 83 -10.34 12.49 2.68
C VAL A 83 -9.08 11.64 2.53
N ALA A 84 -8.50 11.13 3.63
CA ALA A 84 -7.36 10.21 3.56
C ALA A 84 -7.70 8.93 2.78
N VAL A 85 -8.80 8.27 3.12
CA VAL A 85 -9.25 7.05 2.43
C VAL A 85 -9.59 7.35 0.96
N SER A 86 -10.26 8.47 0.67
CA SER A 86 -10.57 8.88 -0.70
C SER A 86 -9.30 9.11 -1.54
N THR A 87 -8.27 9.73 -0.96
CA THR A 87 -6.99 9.90 -1.66
C THR A 87 -6.26 8.58 -1.87
N LEU A 88 -6.36 7.64 -0.92
CA LEU A 88 -5.85 6.27 -1.11
C LEU A 88 -6.58 5.54 -2.25
N GLN A 89 -7.87 5.81 -2.43
CA GLN A 89 -8.67 5.34 -3.57
C GLN A 89 -8.39 6.12 -4.86
N GLN A 90 -7.40 7.02 -4.85
CA GLN A 90 -6.98 7.85 -5.98
C GLN A 90 -8.12 8.71 -6.56
N LEU A 91 -8.99 9.24 -5.68
CA LEU A 91 -9.93 10.29 -6.01
C LEU A 91 -9.18 11.62 -6.05
N ARG A 92 -9.55 12.46 -7.03
CA ARG A 92 -9.08 13.85 -7.09
C ARG A 92 -9.86 14.71 -6.08
N ALA A 93 -9.35 15.89 -5.76
CA ALA A 93 -10.02 16.82 -4.86
C ALA A 93 -11.45 17.15 -5.32
N GLU A 94 -11.64 17.36 -6.62
CA GLU A 94 -12.94 17.61 -7.24
C GLU A 94 -13.90 16.44 -7.04
N ASP A 95 -13.44 15.21 -7.28
CA ASP A 95 -14.25 13.99 -7.11
C ASP A 95 -14.72 13.81 -5.65
N ILE A 96 -13.87 14.20 -4.67
CA ILE A 96 -14.19 14.15 -3.24
C ILE A 96 -15.30 15.15 -2.91
N VAL A 97 -15.18 16.38 -3.41
CA VAL A 97 -16.18 17.45 -3.15
C VAL A 97 -17.52 17.13 -3.83
N GLU A 98 -17.51 16.56 -5.02
CA GLU A 98 -18.73 16.13 -5.72
C GLU A 98 -19.42 14.95 -5.00
N THR A 99 -18.65 14.04 -4.40
CA THR A 99 -19.19 12.83 -3.77
C THR A 99 -19.66 13.07 -2.33
N TYR A 100 -18.96 13.91 -1.58
CA TYR A 100 -19.18 14.08 -0.14
C TYR A 100 -19.56 15.51 0.22
N LYS A 101 -20.23 15.70 1.35
CA LYS A 101 -20.67 17.00 1.84
C LYS A 101 -19.50 17.84 2.37
N LEU A 102 -18.57 18.20 1.49
CA LEU A 102 -17.42 19.05 1.76
C LEU A 102 -17.39 20.21 0.76
N THR A 103 -17.00 21.38 1.21
CA THR A 103 -16.67 22.49 0.31
C THR A 103 -15.23 22.36 -0.19
N ASP A 104 -14.90 23.01 -1.31
CA ASP A 104 -13.52 23.07 -1.82
C ASP A 104 -12.52 23.54 -0.77
N ALA A 105 -12.89 24.58 0.00
CA ALA A 105 -12.05 25.12 1.07
C ALA A 105 -11.80 24.10 2.19
N GLN A 106 -12.84 23.38 2.62
CA GLN A 106 -12.72 22.32 3.63
C GLN A 106 -11.85 21.17 3.11
N CYS A 107 -12.11 20.71 1.89
CA CYS A 107 -11.32 19.65 1.26
C CYS A 107 -9.84 20.04 1.19
N LEU A 108 -9.52 21.25 0.73
CA LEU A 108 -8.16 21.76 0.67
C LEU A 108 -7.48 21.80 2.04
N GLN A 109 -8.17 22.27 3.08
CA GLN A 109 -7.64 22.29 4.45
C GLN A 109 -7.31 20.87 4.95
N LEU A 110 -8.19 19.91 4.67
CA LEU A 110 -7.96 18.50 5.04
C LEU A 110 -6.79 17.90 4.26
N LEU A 111 -6.66 18.19 2.98
CA LEU A 111 -5.52 17.77 2.16
C LEU A 111 -4.20 18.36 2.67
N LEU A 112 -4.17 19.63 3.07
CA LEU A 112 -2.99 20.24 3.70
C LEU A 112 -2.64 19.61 5.06
N ARG A 113 -3.64 19.14 5.84
CA ARG A 113 -3.38 18.34 7.04
C ARG A 113 -2.75 16.99 6.69
N LEU A 114 -3.24 16.30 5.67
CA LEU A 114 -2.68 15.03 5.20
C LEU A 114 -1.25 15.18 4.66
N GLU A 115 -0.94 16.32 4.03
CA GLU A 115 0.42 16.65 3.63
C GLU A 115 1.36 16.83 4.83
N ARG A 116 0.91 17.52 5.89
CA ARG A 116 1.67 17.65 7.15
C ARG A 116 1.91 16.32 7.85
N ILE A 117 0.92 15.43 7.84
CA ILE A 117 1.05 14.05 8.31
C ILE A 117 2.06 13.28 7.43
N GLY A 118 2.25 13.69 6.17
CA GLY A 118 3.21 13.12 5.25
C GLY A 118 2.64 12.02 4.34
N ILE A 119 1.33 11.79 4.36
CA ILE A 119 0.65 10.76 3.53
C ILE A 119 0.69 11.09 2.05
N LEU A 120 0.66 12.39 1.72
CA LEU A 120 0.64 12.90 0.35
C LEU A 120 1.49 14.17 0.21
N GLU A 121 1.70 14.59 -1.02
CA GLU A 121 2.22 15.89 -1.42
C GLU A 121 1.18 16.57 -2.31
N LEU A 122 0.94 17.86 -2.05
CA LEU A 122 0.11 18.69 -2.89
C LEU A 122 0.97 19.45 -3.92
N HIS A 123 0.59 19.34 -5.17
CA HIS A 123 1.19 20.07 -6.27
C HIS A 123 0.22 21.14 -6.79
N GLU A 124 0.69 21.95 -7.73
CA GLU A 124 -0.13 22.96 -8.41
C GLU A 124 -1.47 22.38 -8.90
N LYS A 125 -2.53 23.18 -8.80
CA LYS A 125 -3.91 22.80 -9.15
C LYS A 125 -4.44 21.61 -8.32
N ASN A 126 -4.09 21.56 -7.03
CA ASN A 126 -4.52 20.52 -6.08
C ASN A 126 -4.25 19.08 -6.54
N ARG A 127 -3.25 18.87 -7.39
CA ARG A 127 -2.85 17.51 -7.77
C ARG A 127 -2.24 16.79 -6.58
N ILE A 128 -2.81 15.65 -6.27
CA ILE A 128 -2.42 14.82 -5.14
C ILE A 128 -1.38 13.79 -5.62
N ARG A 129 -0.26 13.71 -4.91
CA ARG A 129 0.72 12.64 -5.05
C ARG A 129 0.85 11.89 -3.75
N LEU A 130 0.42 10.63 -3.73
CA LEU A 130 0.57 9.78 -2.55
C LEU A 130 2.05 9.47 -2.25
N ARG A 131 2.41 9.52 -0.98
CA ARG A 131 3.72 9.11 -0.46
C ARG A 131 3.71 7.72 0.19
N ILE A 132 2.67 6.98 -0.06
CA ILE A 132 2.45 5.64 0.51
C ILE A 132 2.99 4.58 -0.44
N SER A 133 3.69 3.59 0.11
CA SER A 133 4.23 2.47 -0.66
C SER A 133 3.16 1.46 -1.04
N ARG A 134 3.45 0.61 -2.02
CA ARG A 134 2.58 -0.52 -2.39
C ARG A 134 2.44 -1.57 -1.28
N THR A 135 3.36 -1.57 -0.33
CA THR A 135 3.37 -2.47 0.83
C THR A 135 2.89 -1.77 2.10
N PHE A 136 2.19 -0.64 1.94
CA PHE A 136 1.64 0.10 3.08
C PHE A 136 0.68 -0.77 3.89
N SER A 137 0.79 -0.69 5.20
CA SER A 137 -0.10 -1.35 6.13
C SER A 137 -0.36 -0.46 7.34
N TRP A 138 -1.57 -0.50 7.86
CA TRP A 138 -1.92 0.10 9.13
C TRP A 138 -1.23 -0.61 10.29
N ILE A 139 -1.11 0.06 11.43
CA ILE A 139 -0.57 -0.56 12.65
C ILE A 139 -1.52 -1.68 13.08
N PRO A 140 -1.05 -2.93 13.19
CA PRO A 140 -1.85 -4.00 13.78
C PRO A 140 -2.33 -3.58 15.17
N ASP A 141 -3.64 -3.64 15.42
CA ASP A 141 -4.25 -3.15 16.66
C ASP A 141 -4.10 -1.63 16.94
N GLY A 142 -3.69 -0.86 15.95
CA GLY A 142 -3.61 0.61 15.99
C GLY A 142 -4.98 1.29 15.95
N PRO A 143 -5.01 2.63 16.06
CA PRO A 143 -6.25 3.41 16.04
C PRO A 143 -7.15 3.11 14.85
N ILE A 144 -6.59 3.10 13.65
CA ILE A 144 -7.34 2.79 12.42
C ILE A 144 -7.88 1.35 12.42
N MET A 145 -7.06 0.37 12.80
CA MET A 145 -7.50 -1.03 12.80
C MET A 145 -8.52 -1.34 13.90
N ARG A 146 -8.50 -0.61 15.01
CA ARG A 146 -9.57 -0.67 16.01
C ARG A 146 -10.88 -0.10 15.47
N TYR A 147 -10.82 1.03 14.76
CA TYR A 147 -11.99 1.59 14.08
C TYR A 147 -12.54 0.64 13.03
N VAL A 148 -11.71 0.10 12.13
CA VAL A 148 -12.14 -0.88 11.12
C VAL A 148 -12.85 -2.06 11.79
N ARG A 149 -12.31 -2.60 12.89
CA ARG A 149 -12.97 -3.69 13.64
C ARG A 149 -14.31 -3.28 14.24
N SER A 150 -14.50 -2.02 14.66
CA SER A 150 -15.78 -1.55 15.15
C SER A 150 -16.84 -1.44 14.03
N GLN A 151 -16.40 -1.29 12.77
CA GLN A 151 -17.28 -1.26 11.60
C GLN A 151 -17.53 -2.66 10.99
N THR A 152 -16.85 -3.69 11.48
CA THR A 152 -16.99 -5.07 10.97
C THR A 152 -18.45 -5.58 11.02
N PRO A 153 -19.27 -5.30 12.06
CA PRO A 153 -20.67 -5.69 12.05
C PRO A 153 -21.47 -5.12 10.88
N ASP A 154 -21.28 -3.83 10.56
CA ASP A 154 -21.91 -3.18 9.41
C ASP A 154 -21.49 -3.83 8.08
N PHE A 155 -20.20 -4.14 7.91
CA PHE A 155 -19.69 -4.83 6.74
C PHE A 155 -20.31 -6.22 6.56
N PHE A 156 -20.55 -6.96 7.64
CA PHE A 156 -21.11 -8.31 7.60
C PHE A 156 -22.64 -8.36 7.66
N ASP A 157 -23.31 -7.24 7.96
CA ASP A 157 -24.77 -7.16 7.92
C ASP A 157 -25.26 -7.03 6.46
N HIS A 158 -24.88 -8.03 5.65
CA HIS A 158 -25.17 -8.12 4.24
C HIS A 158 -25.26 -9.59 3.79
N SER A 159 -26.09 -9.87 2.77
CA SER A 159 -26.30 -11.24 2.27
C SER A 159 -25.15 -11.82 1.46
N PHE A 160 -24.28 -10.97 0.90
CA PHE A 160 -23.21 -11.36 -0.04
C PHE A 160 -23.70 -12.25 -1.21
N GLY A 161 -24.93 -12.00 -1.68
CA GLY A 161 -25.56 -12.75 -2.76
C GLY A 161 -25.58 -12.04 -4.10
N GLY A 162 -25.07 -10.82 -4.18
CA GLY A 162 -25.03 -10.00 -5.39
C GLY A 162 -23.91 -10.38 -6.36
N LYS A 163 -24.02 -9.86 -7.59
CA LYS A 163 -22.96 -10.02 -8.57
C LYS A 163 -21.69 -9.28 -8.13
N GLY A 164 -20.58 -9.98 -8.04
CA GLY A 164 -19.30 -9.41 -7.59
C GLY A 164 -19.10 -9.45 -6.08
N GLU A 165 -20.02 -10.04 -5.34
CA GLU A 165 -19.92 -10.23 -3.89
C GLU A 165 -19.48 -11.64 -3.55
N LEU A 166 -18.72 -11.79 -2.49
CA LEU A 166 -18.26 -13.10 -2.05
C LEU A 166 -18.01 -13.10 -0.53
N MET A 167 -18.68 -14.01 0.17
CA MET A 167 -18.31 -14.37 1.53
C MET A 167 -18.03 -15.88 1.60
N ARG A 168 -16.93 -16.26 2.22
CA ARG A 168 -16.57 -17.67 2.41
C ARG A 168 -15.99 -17.87 3.81
N LEU A 169 -16.55 -18.81 4.55
CA LEU A 169 -15.97 -19.35 5.76
C LEU A 169 -15.37 -20.72 5.44
N ILE A 170 -14.08 -20.87 5.65
CA ILE A 170 -13.35 -22.12 5.44
C ILE A 170 -12.74 -22.53 6.79
N SER A 171 -13.11 -23.69 7.30
CA SER A 171 -12.56 -24.27 8.52
C SER A 171 -11.78 -25.53 8.18
N VAL A 172 -10.46 -25.49 8.32
CA VAL A 172 -9.56 -26.58 7.94
C VAL A 172 -8.53 -26.83 9.03
N ARG A 173 -7.93 -28.02 9.02
CA ARG A 173 -6.73 -28.35 9.79
C ARG A 173 -5.58 -28.57 8.82
N VAL A 174 -4.55 -27.79 8.94
CA VAL A 174 -3.37 -27.84 8.07
C VAL A 174 -2.10 -27.90 8.92
N CYS A 175 -1.00 -28.41 8.36
CA CYS A 175 0.30 -28.32 9.00
C CYS A 175 0.85 -26.89 8.95
N ALA A 176 1.88 -26.59 9.73
CA ALA A 176 2.46 -25.26 9.84
C ALA A 176 3.01 -24.75 8.50
N GLU A 177 3.67 -25.62 7.72
CA GLU A 177 4.22 -25.30 6.43
C GLU A 177 3.14 -24.91 5.41
N ALA A 178 2.04 -25.67 5.37
CA ALA A 178 0.90 -25.37 4.51
C ALA A 178 0.23 -24.06 4.93
N GLN A 179 0.10 -23.78 6.23
CA GLN A 179 -0.44 -22.51 6.71
C GLN A 179 0.38 -21.33 6.24
N VAL A 180 1.71 -21.40 6.32
CA VAL A 180 2.60 -20.33 5.81
C VAL A 180 2.43 -20.13 4.31
N ALA A 181 2.34 -21.21 3.54
CA ALA A 181 2.13 -21.14 2.09
C ALA A 181 0.80 -20.48 1.73
N LEU A 182 -0.29 -20.84 2.42
CA LEU A 182 -1.62 -20.25 2.22
C LEU A 182 -1.65 -18.77 2.60
N LEU A 183 -1.00 -18.36 3.68
CA LEU A 183 -0.89 -16.94 4.05
C LEU A 183 -0.21 -16.13 2.96
N ARG A 184 0.88 -16.65 2.35
CA ARG A 184 1.55 -15.98 1.22
C ARG A 184 0.62 -15.82 0.01
N GLN A 185 -0.23 -16.79 -0.26
CA GLN A 185 -1.20 -16.69 -1.37
C GLN A 185 -2.24 -15.59 -1.08
N ILE A 186 -2.74 -15.47 0.15
CA ILE A 186 -3.68 -14.42 0.56
C ILE A 186 -3.03 -13.02 0.44
N GLU A 187 -1.77 -12.89 0.88
CA GLU A 187 -1.01 -11.65 0.68
C GLU A 187 -0.80 -11.33 -0.80
N GLN A 188 -0.63 -12.35 -1.65
CA GLN A 188 -0.53 -12.16 -3.10
C GLN A 188 -1.83 -11.62 -3.68
N ILE A 189 -2.98 -12.15 -3.28
CA ILE A 189 -4.30 -11.64 -3.68
C ILE A 189 -4.46 -10.16 -3.28
N ALA A 190 -4.06 -9.78 -2.05
CA ALA A 190 -4.11 -8.39 -1.62
C ALA A 190 -3.23 -7.47 -2.50
N ARG A 191 -2.05 -7.94 -2.93
CA ARG A 191 -1.19 -7.21 -3.88
C ARG A 191 -1.85 -7.06 -5.26
N GLU A 192 -2.47 -8.10 -5.78
CA GLU A 192 -3.17 -8.08 -7.08
C GLU A 192 -4.32 -7.06 -7.09
N TYR A 193 -5.11 -6.98 -6.01
CA TYR A 193 -6.12 -5.92 -5.85
C TYR A 193 -5.48 -4.52 -5.87
N SER A 194 -4.36 -4.33 -5.18
CA SER A 194 -3.65 -3.05 -5.17
C SER A 194 -3.07 -2.69 -6.55
N GLU A 195 -2.56 -3.66 -7.30
CA GLU A 195 -2.05 -3.47 -8.66
C GLU A 195 -3.18 -3.12 -9.63
N GLN A 196 -4.31 -3.83 -9.56
CA GLN A 196 -5.49 -3.53 -10.37
C GLN A 196 -6.03 -2.14 -10.05
N HIS A 197 -6.13 -1.76 -8.76
CA HIS A 197 -6.52 -0.42 -8.36
C HIS A 197 -5.64 0.66 -9.00
N ASN A 198 -4.32 0.47 -9.01
CA ASN A 198 -3.39 1.41 -9.64
C ASN A 198 -3.52 1.44 -11.18
N ALA A 199 -3.84 0.32 -11.80
CA ALA A 199 -4.08 0.26 -13.24
C ALA A 199 -5.35 1.01 -13.63
N ASP A 200 -6.42 0.83 -12.86
CA ASP A 200 -7.73 1.43 -13.11
C ASP A 200 -7.81 2.91 -12.70
N ALA A 201 -6.84 3.43 -11.96
CA ALA A 201 -6.81 4.83 -11.55
C ALA A 201 -6.84 5.85 -12.71
N ARG A 202 -6.52 5.40 -13.92
CA ARG A 202 -6.57 6.22 -15.16
C ARG A 202 -7.96 6.26 -15.77
N LEU A 203 -8.86 5.38 -15.37
CA LEU A 203 -10.24 5.34 -15.85
C LEU A 203 -11.07 6.47 -15.21
N PRO A 204 -12.09 6.98 -15.90
CA PRO A 204 -13.07 7.88 -15.31
C PRO A 204 -13.73 7.27 -14.06
N LEU A 205 -14.12 8.10 -13.09
CA LEU A 205 -14.68 7.64 -11.81
C LEU A 205 -15.95 6.79 -12.01
N GLU A 206 -16.78 7.13 -13.00
CA GLU A 206 -18.03 6.43 -13.32
C GLU A 206 -17.79 4.99 -13.81
N GLN A 207 -16.59 4.67 -14.25
CA GLN A 207 -16.18 3.32 -14.67
C GLN A 207 -15.53 2.52 -13.54
N ARG A 208 -15.33 3.13 -12.37
CA ARG A 208 -14.73 2.50 -11.18
C ARG A 208 -15.79 2.28 -10.11
N GLN A 209 -15.84 1.07 -9.56
CA GLN A 209 -16.74 0.76 -8.45
C GLN A 209 -15.95 0.67 -7.15
N PRO A 210 -16.45 1.24 -6.04
CA PRO A 210 -15.84 1.04 -4.74
C PRO A 210 -15.97 -0.42 -4.33
N VAL A 211 -14.83 -1.05 -4.01
CA VAL A 211 -14.79 -2.45 -3.54
C VAL A 211 -13.98 -2.48 -2.26
N SER A 212 -14.53 -3.08 -1.21
CA SER A 212 -13.83 -3.35 0.04
C SER A 212 -13.58 -4.85 0.17
N VAL A 213 -12.35 -5.22 0.43
CA VAL A 213 -11.94 -6.61 0.62
C VAL A 213 -11.38 -6.75 2.04
N LEU A 214 -11.99 -7.62 2.83
CA LEU A 214 -11.53 -7.96 4.17
C LEU A 214 -10.92 -9.37 4.15
N LEU A 215 -9.62 -9.46 4.35
CA LEU A 215 -8.88 -10.72 4.42
C LEU A 215 -8.41 -10.93 5.87
N ALA A 216 -8.91 -11.98 6.52
CA ALA A 216 -8.54 -12.30 7.89
C ALA A 216 -8.32 -13.80 8.06
N VAL A 217 -7.18 -14.17 8.60
CA VAL A 217 -6.83 -15.57 8.89
C VAL A 217 -6.30 -15.66 10.31
N ARG A 218 -6.85 -16.58 11.09
CA ARG A 218 -6.34 -16.92 12.42
C ARG A 218 -6.74 -18.34 12.81
N SER A 219 -6.06 -18.89 13.79
CA SER A 219 -6.61 -20.04 14.53
C SER A 219 -7.84 -19.58 15.28
N TRP A 220 -8.98 -20.20 14.99
CA TRP A 220 -10.25 -19.84 15.61
C TRP A 220 -11.17 -21.04 15.75
N GLU A 221 -11.80 -21.11 16.88
CA GLU A 221 -12.86 -22.06 17.18
C GLU A 221 -14.00 -21.31 17.86
N PRO A 222 -15.26 -21.50 17.43
CA PRO A 222 -16.42 -20.88 18.08
C PRO A 222 -16.46 -21.18 19.57
N ALA A 223 -16.89 -20.21 20.37
CA ALA A 223 -17.01 -20.38 21.83
C ALA A 223 -17.87 -21.61 22.22
N LEU A 224 -18.95 -21.82 21.46
CA LEU A 224 -19.82 -23.00 21.64
C LEU A 224 -19.05 -24.34 21.49
N PHE A 225 -18.12 -24.40 20.51
CA PHE A 225 -17.36 -25.65 20.31
C PHE A 225 -16.31 -25.85 21.39
N LYS A 226 -15.70 -24.76 21.88
CA LYS A 226 -14.75 -24.82 23.01
C LYS A 226 -15.42 -25.35 24.27
N ALA A 227 -16.68 -24.96 24.53
CA ALA A 227 -17.45 -25.45 25.68
C ALA A 227 -17.77 -26.94 25.59
N LEU A 228 -17.69 -27.55 24.43
CA LEU A 228 -17.92 -28.98 24.21
C LEU A 228 -16.62 -29.80 24.17
N ARG A 229 -15.47 -29.18 24.39
CA ARG A 229 -14.21 -29.94 24.52
C ARG A 229 -14.21 -30.79 25.78
N ARG A 230 -13.58 -31.94 25.64
CA ARG A 230 -13.29 -32.76 26.86
C ARG A 230 -12.20 -32.03 27.65
N ASP A 231 -12.32 -32.10 28.99
CA ASP A 231 -11.26 -31.62 29.87
C ASP A 231 -9.92 -32.30 29.50
N GLU A 232 -8.86 -31.50 29.43
CA GLU A 232 -7.53 -32.07 29.24
C GLU A 232 -7.19 -32.95 30.44
N LYS A 233 -6.82 -34.20 30.19
CA LYS A 233 -6.38 -35.17 31.22
C LYS A 233 -5.00 -34.82 31.71
#